data_bab538995a54e4dbc57383b58e1a5e8c
#
_entry.id   bab538995a54e4dbc57383b58e1a5e8c
#
_cell.length_a   1.000
_cell.length_b   1.000
_cell.length_c   1.000
_cell.angle_alpha   90.00
_cell.angle_beta   90.00
_cell.angle_gamma   90.00
#
_symmetry.space_group_name_H-M   'P 1'
#
loop_
_entity.id
_entity.type
_entity.pdbx_description
1 polymer ?
#
loop_
_entity_poly.entity_id
_entity_poly.type
_entity_poly.pdbx_seq_one_letter_code
_entity_poly.pdbx_strand_id
1 'polypeptide(L)'
;MKKRITMMTSFLLVCAIVIGLAGCSTRIKAMNLMKDIKPNTIKSMDDLSANNVAVTDFAVRLFQASEKSGENTLISPLSVLCALSMTANGAQGETLAQMERVLGMTTGELNLYLYSYMKNLPRGNKYKMNLANSIWFTDDDSFTVNRSFLQSNADYYSAAIYETPFNKQTCKDINNWIKRETDGMIPTMLDEVPADAVMYLVNALAFEAEWMEIYEKNQVKKGTFTKEDGTRQDATFLNGTESLYLEDEQATGFMKKYNGGQYAFVALLPKDGISVSEYVAALDGADLHAMLSNPQHTTVYTTLPKFETEYDVEMSGILKGMGMPNAFNSNADFSGISPSGIYISRVLHKTFISVAERGTKAGAATAVEMNCTGYPQDPKEVYLDRPFVYMLVDLENNIPFFIGTLMAC
;
A
#
# COMPACT_ATOMS: atom_id res chain seq x y z
N MET A 1 13.42 -43.96 -45.24
CA MET A 1 12.54 -43.78 -44.09
C MET A 1 13.24 -43.77 -42.71
N LYS A 2 14.35 -44.47 -42.46
CA LYS A 2 15.04 -44.49 -41.15
C LYS A 2 15.75 -43.18 -40.73
N LYS A 3 16.19 -42.31 -41.63
CA LYS A 3 16.86 -41.02 -41.30
C LYS A 3 15.89 -39.89 -40.83
N ARG A 4 14.60 -39.95 -41.14
CA ARG A 4 13.63 -38.93 -40.73
C ARG A 4 13.08 -39.15 -39.29
N ILE A 5 13.11 -40.39 -38.83
CA ILE A 5 12.63 -40.75 -37.46
C ILE A 5 13.64 -40.34 -36.38
N THR A 6 14.94 -40.44 -36.68
CA THR A 6 16.02 -40.06 -35.74
C THR A 6 16.08 -38.53 -35.51
N MET A 7 15.69 -37.74 -36.51
CA MET A 7 15.71 -36.28 -36.41
C MET A 7 14.51 -35.72 -35.59
N MET A 8 13.34 -36.41 -35.63
CA MET A 8 12.17 -36.03 -34.84
C MET A 8 12.30 -36.38 -33.33
N THR A 9 12.99 -37.48 -33.01
CA THR A 9 13.22 -37.85 -31.59
C THR A 9 14.24 -36.96 -30.92
N SER A 10 15.26 -36.45 -31.64
CA SER A 10 16.23 -35.49 -31.09
C SER A 10 15.61 -34.11 -30.83
N PHE A 11 14.64 -33.66 -31.65
CA PHE A 11 13.96 -32.39 -31.48
C PHE A 11 12.98 -32.40 -30.28
N LEU A 12 12.31 -33.52 -30.04
CA LEU A 12 11.44 -33.71 -28.88
C LEU A 12 12.23 -33.79 -27.57
N LEU A 13 13.45 -34.34 -27.57
CA LEU A 13 14.30 -34.42 -26.38
C LEU A 13 14.87 -33.04 -26.00
N VAL A 14 15.20 -32.18 -26.97
CA VAL A 14 15.69 -30.82 -26.72
C VAL A 14 14.57 -29.90 -26.21
N CYS A 15 13.33 -30.04 -26.70
CA CYS A 15 12.18 -29.30 -26.19
C CYS A 15 11.80 -29.71 -24.74
N ALA A 16 12.00 -30.98 -24.37
CA ALA A 16 11.72 -31.42 -22.99
C ALA A 16 12.76 -30.91 -21.98
N ILE A 17 14.00 -30.65 -22.40
CA ILE A 17 15.08 -30.12 -21.53
C ILE A 17 14.92 -28.60 -21.34
N VAL A 18 14.38 -27.87 -22.32
CA VAL A 18 14.17 -26.40 -22.21
C VAL A 18 12.97 -26.05 -21.32
N ILE A 19 11.96 -26.93 -21.20
CA ILE A 19 10.82 -26.72 -20.29
C ILE A 19 11.18 -27.02 -18.82
N GLY A 20 12.27 -27.73 -18.56
CA GLY A 20 12.74 -28.07 -17.20
C GLY A 20 13.59 -27.01 -16.51
N LEU A 21 13.99 -25.92 -17.19
CA LEU A 21 14.90 -24.90 -16.63
C LEU A 21 14.23 -23.53 -16.32
N ALA A 22 12.94 -23.39 -16.54
CA ALA A 22 12.20 -22.17 -16.23
C ALA A 22 11.45 -22.22 -14.87
N GLY A 23 11.75 -23.18 -14.03
CA GLY A 23 11.25 -23.28 -12.67
C GLY A 23 12.29 -22.81 -11.65
N CYS A 24 12.76 -21.57 -11.71
CA CYS A 24 13.33 -20.92 -10.53
C CYS A 24 12.20 -20.83 -9.49
N SER A 25 12.13 -21.83 -8.61
CA SER A 25 11.09 -21.96 -7.61
C SER A 25 11.16 -20.80 -6.63
N THR A 26 10.20 -19.90 -6.69
CA THR A 26 9.82 -18.97 -5.63
C THR A 26 9.28 -19.72 -4.40
N ARG A 27 9.79 -20.94 -4.15
CA ARG A 27 9.33 -21.78 -3.04
C ARG A 27 9.84 -21.20 -1.73
N ILE A 28 8.91 -20.86 -0.86
CA ILE A 28 9.18 -20.50 0.53
C ILE A 28 9.53 -21.78 1.28
N LYS A 29 10.66 -21.79 2.00
CA LYS A 29 11.13 -22.92 2.80
C LYS A 29 10.74 -22.79 4.26
N ALA A 30 10.45 -21.57 4.71
CA ALA A 30 9.94 -21.30 6.06
C ALA A 30 8.71 -22.17 6.37
N MET A 31 8.58 -22.60 7.62
CA MET A 31 7.44 -23.35 8.09
C MET A 31 6.19 -22.46 8.13
N ASN A 32 5.16 -22.84 7.39
CA ASN A 32 3.88 -22.12 7.39
C ASN A 32 3.03 -22.58 8.58
N LEU A 33 2.88 -21.73 9.58
CA LEU A 33 2.11 -22.00 10.80
C LEU A 33 0.58 -22.01 10.55
N MET A 34 0.13 -21.44 9.44
CA MET A 34 -1.30 -21.35 9.10
C MET A 34 -1.84 -22.58 8.36
N LYS A 35 -0.97 -23.54 7.99
CA LYS A 35 -1.31 -24.67 7.10
C LYS A 35 -2.52 -25.47 7.56
N ASP A 36 -2.66 -25.68 8.87
CA ASP A 36 -3.72 -26.52 9.46
C ASP A 36 -4.76 -25.69 10.24
N ILE A 37 -4.73 -24.36 10.09
CA ILE A 37 -5.68 -23.44 10.72
C ILE A 37 -6.77 -23.11 9.70
N LYS A 38 -8.01 -23.51 10.00
CA LYS A 38 -9.17 -23.18 9.17
C LYS A 38 -9.90 -21.99 9.77
N PRO A 39 -10.20 -20.95 8.97
CA PRO A 39 -10.94 -19.81 9.46
C PRO A 39 -12.37 -20.20 9.85
N ASN A 40 -12.87 -19.58 10.90
CA ASN A 40 -14.27 -19.64 11.27
C ASN A 40 -15.11 -18.73 10.35
N THR A 41 -16.42 -18.96 10.33
CA THR A 41 -17.34 -18.05 9.63
C THR A 41 -17.57 -16.81 10.47
N ILE A 42 -17.11 -15.66 9.98
CA ILE A 42 -17.30 -14.36 10.62
C ILE A 42 -18.40 -13.59 9.87
N LYS A 43 -19.33 -12.98 10.62
CA LYS A 43 -20.32 -12.05 10.06
C LYS A 43 -19.61 -10.71 9.82
N SER A 44 -19.58 -10.25 8.57
CA SER A 44 -19.08 -8.91 8.22
C SER A 44 -20.01 -7.82 8.76
N MET A 45 -19.45 -6.61 8.94
CA MET A 45 -20.23 -5.40 9.14
C MET A 45 -20.98 -5.07 7.85
N ASP A 46 -22.18 -4.54 7.98
CA ASP A 46 -22.98 -4.08 6.83
C ASP A 46 -22.61 -2.63 6.46
N ASP A 47 -22.06 -1.86 7.41
CA ASP A 47 -21.64 -0.45 7.25
C ASP A 47 -20.31 -0.21 7.97
N LEU A 48 -19.35 0.38 7.27
CA LEU A 48 -18.02 0.71 7.77
C LEU A 48 -17.86 2.20 8.13
N SER A 49 -18.83 3.04 7.81
CA SER A 49 -18.73 4.50 7.87
C SER A 49 -18.32 5.02 9.24
N ALA A 50 -18.78 4.40 10.32
CA ALA A 50 -18.44 4.80 11.69
C ALA A 50 -16.95 4.74 12.01
N ASN A 51 -16.18 3.88 11.31
CA ASN A 51 -14.76 3.65 11.55
C ASN A 51 -13.86 4.31 10.50
N ASN A 52 -14.40 4.75 9.35
CA ASN A 52 -13.62 5.29 8.24
C ASN A 52 -12.82 6.55 8.63
N VAL A 53 -13.39 7.41 9.48
CA VAL A 53 -12.69 8.60 10.00
C VAL A 53 -11.47 8.20 10.83
N ALA A 54 -11.59 7.20 11.70
CA ALA A 54 -10.47 6.71 12.51
C ALA A 54 -9.35 6.11 11.65
N VAL A 55 -9.70 5.40 10.56
CA VAL A 55 -8.73 4.87 9.59
C VAL A 55 -8.04 5.99 8.83
N THR A 56 -8.77 7.03 8.43
CA THR A 56 -8.19 8.21 7.76
C THR A 56 -7.29 8.99 8.73
N ASP A 57 -7.69 9.14 9.99
CA ASP A 57 -6.87 9.78 11.04
C ASP A 57 -5.55 9.01 11.26
N PHE A 58 -5.61 7.69 11.38
CA PHE A 58 -4.40 6.88 11.44
C PHE A 58 -3.52 7.08 10.20
N ALA A 59 -4.11 7.13 9.00
CA ALA A 59 -3.38 7.34 7.76
C ALA A 59 -2.65 8.69 7.74
N VAL A 60 -3.33 9.76 8.17
CA VAL A 60 -2.74 11.11 8.25
C VAL A 60 -1.60 11.14 9.27
N ARG A 61 -1.83 10.66 10.50
CA ARG A 61 -0.78 10.63 11.55
C ARG A 61 0.43 9.80 11.15
N LEU A 62 0.23 8.64 10.51
CA LEU A 62 1.32 7.84 10.01
C LEU A 62 2.09 8.55 8.88
N PHE A 63 1.37 9.25 8.00
CA PHE A 63 1.98 10.02 6.91
C PHE A 63 2.81 11.18 7.45
N GLN A 64 2.26 11.97 8.39
CA GLN A 64 2.99 13.04 9.08
C GLN A 64 4.27 12.55 9.77
N ALA A 65 4.20 11.38 10.42
CA ALA A 65 5.35 10.78 11.09
C ALA A 65 6.39 10.18 10.11
N SER A 66 6.01 9.92 8.85
CA SER A 66 6.85 9.30 7.81
C SER A 66 7.42 10.31 6.83
N GLU A 67 6.80 11.48 6.70
CA GLU A 67 7.21 12.52 5.76
C GLU A 67 8.61 13.05 6.11
N LYS A 68 9.40 13.32 5.08
CA LYS A 68 10.71 13.93 5.16
C LYS A 68 10.78 15.08 4.18
N SER A 69 11.05 16.26 4.71
CA SER A 69 11.15 17.48 3.91
C SER A 69 12.10 17.33 2.73
N GLY A 70 11.63 17.66 1.54
CA GLY A 70 12.41 17.61 0.30
C GLY A 70 12.57 16.22 -0.32
N GLU A 71 12.07 15.15 0.30
CA GLU A 71 12.12 13.77 -0.23
C GLU A 71 10.73 13.30 -0.69
N ASN A 72 10.70 12.49 -1.76
CA ASN A 72 9.48 11.78 -2.13
C ASN A 72 9.15 10.77 -1.04
N THR A 73 7.92 10.78 -0.55
CA THR A 73 7.41 9.82 0.43
C THR A 73 6.25 9.06 -0.22
N LEU A 74 6.13 7.78 0.07
CA LEU A 74 4.98 6.98 -0.31
C LEU A 74 4.74 5.89 0.72
N ILE A 75 3.63 5.95 1.41
CA ILE A 75 3.23 4.91 2.37
C ILE A 75 1.87 4.31 2.01
N SER A 76 1.62 3.10 2.48
CA SER A 76 0.31 2.46 2.47
C SER A 76 -0.19 2.31 3.92
N PRO A 77 -0.97 3.29 4.43
CA PRO A 77 -1.47 3.23 5.81
C PRO A 77 -2.33 2.00 6.07
N LEU A 78 -3.16 1.61 5.10
CA LEU A 78 -4.02 0.43 5.22
C LEU A 78 -3.20 -0.86 5.42
N SER A 79 -2.08 -1.00 4.71
CA SER A 79 -1.19 -2.14 4.82
C SER A 79 -0.53 -2.20 6.20
N VAL A 80 -0.05 -1.06 6.71
CA VAL A 80 0.54 -0.95 8.05
C VAL A 80 -0.51 -1.21 9.13
N LEU A 81 -1.71 -0.65 8.99
CA LEU A 81 -2.84 -0.89 9.89
C LEU A 81 -3.14 -2.38 10.01
N CYS A 82 -3.23 -3.09 8.88
CA CYS A 82 -3.46 -4.54 8.86
C CYS A 82 -2.36 -5.31 9.60
N ALA A 83 -1.07 -5.04 9.31
CA ALA A 83 0.04 -5.76 9.93
C ALA A 83 0.09 -5.57 11.45
N LEU A 84 -0.14 -4.33 11.91
CA LEU A 84 -0.19 -4.02 13.34
C LEU A 84 -1.42 -4.63 14.02
N SER A 85 -2.59 -4.61 13.37
CA SER A 85 -3.82 -5.21 13.90
C SER A 85 -3.70 -6.72 14.03
N MET A 86 -3.07 -7.39 13.04
CA MET A 86 -2.73 -8.82 13.16
C MET A 86 -1.92 -9.11 14.43
N THR A 87 -0.93 -8.28 14.73
CA THR A 87 -0.02 -8.43 15.88
C THR A 87 -0.71 -8.07 17.19
N ALA A 88 -1.59 -7.05 17.19
CA ALA A 88 -2.37 -6.62 18.35
C ALA A 88 -3.26 -7.74 18.92
N ASN A 89 -3.66 -8.72 18.11
CA ASN A 89 -4.38 -9.92 18.57
C ASN A 89 -3.60 -10.76 19.61
N GLY A 90 -2.30 -10.54 19.71
CA GLY A 90 -1.47 -11.22 20.71
C GLY A 90 -0.87 -10.32 21.77
N ALA A 91 -1.13 -9.02 21.70
CA ALA A 91 -0.67 -8.03 22.67
C ALA A 91 -1.54 -8.07 23.92
N GLN A 92 -0.97 -7.74 25.08
CA GLN A 92 -1.65 -7.65 26.37
C GLN A 92 -1.25 -6.38 27.13
N GLY A 93 -2.01 -6.03 28.16
CA GLY A 93 -1.70 -4.95 29.10
C GLY A 93 -1.39 -3.61 28.43
N GLU A 94 -0.30 -2.96 28.86
CA GLU A 94 0.09 -1.63 28.33
C GLU A 94 0.56 -1.70 26.88
N THR A 95 1.12 -2.83 26.41
CA THR A 95 1.48 -3.00 25.00
C THR A 95 0.24 -2.92 24.11
N LEU A 96 -0.82 -3.64 24.45
CA LEU A 96 -2.10 -3.58 23.76
C LEU A 96 -2.69 -2.17 23.81
N ALA A 97 -2.73 -1.56 24.99
CA ALA A 97 -3.29 -0.22 25.17
C ALA A 97 -2.56 0.85 24.33
N GLN A 98 -1.23 0.77 24.21
CA GLN A 98 -0.45 1.65 23.33
C GLN A 98 -0.78 1.41 21.86
N MET A 99 -0.86 0.14 21.43
CA MET A 99 -1.22 -0.20 20.07
C MET A 99 -2.61 0.33 19.70
N GLU A 100 -3.63 0.06 20.52
CA GLU A 100 -5.01 0.52 20.27
C GLU A 100 -5.13 2.07 20.22
N ARG A 101 -4.40 2.77 21.09
CA ARG A 101 -4.34 4.26 21.03
C ARG A 101 -3.75 4.76 19.70
N VAL A 102 -2.68 4.14 19.23
CA VAL A 102 -2.03 4.52 17.96
C VAL A 102 -2.91 4.15 16.76
N LEU A 103 -3.54 2.98 16.79
CA LEU A 103 -4.41 2.49 15.71
C LEU A 103 -5.80 3.17 15.69
N GLY A 104 -6.19 3.84 16.78
CA GLY A 104 -7.43 4.61 16.87
C GLY A 104 -8.69 3.78 17.13
N MET A 105 -8.57 2.47 17.30
CA MET A 105 -9.67 1.52 17.53
C MET A 105 -9.21 0.38 18.43
N THR A 106 -10.16 -0.26 19.11
CA THR A 106 -9.88 -1.51 19.84
C THR A 106 -9.55 -2.65 18.86
N THR A 107 -8.80 -3.65 19.33
CA THR A 107 -8.46 -4.82 18.51
C THR A 107 -9.69 -5.55 17.97
N GLY A 108 -10.79 -5.60 18.77
CA GLY A 108 -12.05 -6.20 18.33
C GLY A 108 -12.70 -5.43 17.16
N GLU A 109 -12.72 -4.10 17.22
CA GLU A 109 -13.22 -3.24 16.14
C GLU A 109 -12.35 -3.34 14.90
N LEU A 110 -11.02 -3.31 15.06
CA LEU A 110 -10.05 -3.47 13.96
C LEU A 110 -10.23 -4.80 13.23
N ASN A 111 -10.34 -5.90 13.98
CA ASN A 111 -10.57 -7.23 13.42
C ASN A 111 -11.80 -7.26 12.53
N LEU A 112 -12.91 -6.77 13.04
CA LEU A 112 -14.18 -6.82 12.32
C LEU A 112 -14.21 -5.82 11.14
N TYR A 113 -13.67 -4.62 11.33
CA TYR A 113 -13.57 -3.61 10.28
C TYR A 113 -12.71 -4.10 9.11
N LEU A 114 -11.47 -4.52 9.40
CA LEU A 114 -10.53 -4.96 8.35
C LEU A 114 -10.98 -6.24 7.65
N TYR A 115 -11.59 -7.19 8.38
CA TYR A 115 -12.23 -8.36 7.77
C TYR A 115 -13.30 -7.95 6.78
N SER A 116 -14.22 -7.06 7.20
CA SER A 116 -15.33 -6.60 6.37
C SER A 116 -14.85 -5.80 5.16
N TYR A 117 -13.88 -4.92 5.37
CA TYR A 117 -13.25 -4.14 4.30
C TYR A 117 -12.59 -5.04 3.24
N MET A 118 -11.71 -5.96 3.65
CA MET A 118 -11.01 -6.86 2.74
C MET A 118 -11.96 -7.81 1.99
N LYS A 119 -13.03 -8.25 2.63
CA LYS A 119 -14.04 -9.11 2.00
C LYS A 119 -14.82 -8.40 0.92
N ASN A 120 -15.04 -7.11 1.08
CA ASN A 120 -15.82 -6.28 0.17
C ASN A 120 -14.95 -5.59 -0.89
N LEU A 121 -13.61 -5.78 -0.86
CA LEU A 121 -12.74 -5.19 -1.88
C LEU A 121 -13.22 -5.56 -3.29
N PRO A 122 -13.48 -4.56 -4.13
CA PRO A 122 -13.98 -4.79 -5.48
C PRO A 122 -12.92 -5.50 -6.33
N ARG A 123 -13.37 -6.42 -7.18
CA ARG A 123 -12.52 -7.16 -8.11
C ARG A 123 -12.93 -6.84 -9.55
N GLY A 124 -11.96 -6.48 -10.38
CA GLY A 124 -12.19 -6.13 -11.78
C GLY A 124 -11.06 -6.56 -12.69
N ASN A 125 -11.31 -6.54 -13.99
CA ASN A 125 -10.30 -6.90 -15.00
C ASN A 125 -9.30 -5.75 -15.29
N LYS A 126 -9.64 -4.52 -14.89
CA LYS A 126 -8.87 -3.30 -15.18
C LYS A 126 -8.33 -2.60 -13.94
N TYR A 127 -8.52 -3.20 -12.78
CA TYR A 127 -7.91 -2.77 -11.53
C TYR A 127 -7.66 -3.97 -10.63
N LYS A 128 -6.59 -3.89 -9.86
CA LYS A 128 -6.15 -4.94 -8.95
C LYS A 128 -5.53 -4.28 -7.72
N MET A 129 -6.01 -4.69 -6.55
CA MET A 129 -5.43 -4.35 -5.27
C MET A 129 -5.04 -5.64 -4.55
N ASN A 130 -3.76 -5.80 -4.26
CA ASN A 130 -3.24 -6.92 -3.50
C ASN A 130 -2.68 -6.40 -2.19
N LEU A 131 -3.42 -6.61 -1.11
CA LEU A 131 -2.98 -6.33 0.25
C LEU A 131 -2.37 -7.61 0.82
N ALA A 132 -1.08 -7.58 1.10
CA ALA A 132 -0.32 -8.73 1.57
C ALA A 132 0.37 -8.42 2.89
N ASN A 133 0.06 -9.20 3.92
CA ASN A 133 0.63 -9.06 5.25
C ASN A 133 1.11 -10.41 5.77
N SER A 134 2.30 -10.43 6.36
CA SER A 134 2.85 -11.62 6.98
C SER A 134 3.61 -11.30 8.25
N ILE A 135 3.63 -12.29 9.15
CA ILE A 135 4.44 -12.29 10.37
C ILE A 135 5.45 -13.42 10.26
N TRP A 136 6.69 -13.12 10.57
CA TRP A 136 7.80 -14.08 10.56
C TRP A 136 8.39 -14.16 11.95
N PHE A 137 8.45 -15.37 12.50
CA PHE A 137 9.01 -15.65 13.81
C PHE A 137 10.31 -16.45 13.69
N THR A 138 11.16 -16.31 14.70
CA THR A 138 12.31 -17.22 14.87
C THR A 138 11.84 -18.65 15.12
N ASP A 139 12.66 -19.64 14.74
CA ASP A 139 12.45 -21.07 15.00
C ASP A 139 13.28 -21.56 16.21
N ASP A 140 13.47 -20.70 17.20
CA ASP A 140 14.12 -21.10 18.46
C ASP A 140 13.30 -22.19 19.18
N ASP A 141 13.96 -23.26 19.66
CA ASP A 141 13.32 -24.41 20.33
C ASP A 141 12.47 -24.02 21.57
N SER A 142 12.75 -22.85 22.17
CA SER A 142 12.00 -22.30 23.32
C SER A 142 10.75 -21.51 22.90
N PHE A 143 10.55 -21.28 21.59
CA PHE A 143 9.47 -20.47 21.06
C PHE A 143 8.31 -21.33 20.59
N THR A 144 7.10 -20.95 20.94
CA THR A 144 5.87 -21.61 20.48
C THR A 144 4.78 -20.59 20.29
N VAL A 145 4.15 -20.57 19.12
CA VAL A 145 3.03 -19.67 18.82
C VAL A 145 1.70 -20.23 19.31
N ASN A 146 0.97 -19.44 20.07
CA ASN A 146 -0.34 -19.81 20.60
C ASN A 146 -1.36 -20.06 19.47
N ARG A 147 -2.06 -21.19 19.56
CA ARG A 147 -3.08 -21.54 18.56
C ARG A 147 -4.22 -20.52 18.47
N SER A 148 -4.59 -19.88 19.58
CA SER A 148 -5.61 -18.81 19.58
C SER A 148 -5.21 -17.61 18.75
N PHE A 149 -3.94 -17.21 18.80
CA PHE A 149 -3.39 -16.13 17.96
C PHE A 149 -3.45 -16.50 16.47
N LEU A 150 -3.03 -17.71 16.11
CA LEU A 150 -3.14 -18.20 14.72
C LEU A 150 -4.60 -18.22 14.25
N GLN A 151 -5.53 -18.67 15.12
CA GLN A 151 -6.95 -18.74 14.79
C GLN A 151 -7.53 -17.35 14.53
N SER A 152 -7.27 -16.35 15.39
CA SER A 152 -7.73 -14.96 15.17
C SER A 152 -7.20 -14.41 13.85
N ASN A 153 -5.94 -14.67 13.52
CA ASN A 153 -5.35 -14.23 12.27
C ASN A 153 -5.89 -14.96 11.03
N ALA A 154 -6.31 -16.24 11.19
CA ALA A 154 -7.02 -16.95 10.13
C ALA A 154 -8.44 -16.38 9.92
N ASP A 155 -9.14 -16.10 11.02
CA ASP A 155 -10.54 -15.66 10.99
C ASP A 155 -10.72 -14.29 10.35
N TYR A 156 -9.83 -13.34 10.66
CA TYR A 156 -10.02 -11.94 10.28
C TYR A 156 -9.13 -11.45 9.14
N TYR A 157 -7.94 -12.04 8.95
CA TYR A 157 -6.93 -11.47 8.05
C TYR A 157 -6.50 -12.38 6.90
N SER A 158 -6.90 -13.66 6.91
CA SER A 158 -6.31 -14.67 5.99
C SER A 158 -4.78 -14.60 6.00
N ALA A 159 -4.21 -14.40 7.18
CA ALA A 159 -2.81 -14.02 7.38
C ALA A 159 -1.83 -15.09 6.92
N ALA A 160 -0.66 -14.69 6.46
CA ALA A 160 0.50 -15.54 6.27
C ALA A 160 1.43 -15.42 7.50
N ILE A 161 1.64 -16.54 8.22
CA ILE A 161 2.51 -16.58 9.41
C ILE A 161 3.52 -17.70 9.24
N TYR A 162 4.79 -17.37 9.40
CA TYR A 162 5.90 -18.28 9.17
C TYR A 162 6.85 -18.35 10.37
N GLU A 163 7.50 -19.49 10.51
CA GLU A 163 8.58 -19.74 11.43
C GLU A 163 9.84 -20.14 10.66
N THR A 164 11.01 -19.61 11.04
CA THR A 164 12.23 -19.70 10.23
C THR A 164 13.47 -19.30 11.04
N PRO A 165 14.68 -19.84 10.76
CA PRO A 165 15.88 -19.64 11.59
C PRO A 165 16.56 -18.28 11.41
N PHE A 166 15.90 -17.24 10.98
CA PHE A 166 16.42 -15.90 10.74
C PHE A 166 17.86 -15.83 10.21
N ASN A 167 18.06 -16.35 9.01
CA ASN A 167 19.33 -16.43 8.32
C ASN A 167 19.20 -16.00 6.85
N LYS A 168 20.22 -16.22 6.02
CA LYS A 168 20.19 -15.89 4.58
C LYS A 168 19.05 -16.57 3.82
N GLN A 169 18.55 -17.72 4.28
CA GLN A 169 17.41 -18.37 3.62
C GLN A 169 16.10 -17.62 3.95
N THR A 170 15.96 -17.13 5.18
CA THR A 170 14.82 -16.29 5.59
C THR A 170 14.69 -15.05 4.73
N CYS A 171 15.82 -14.37 4.46
CA CYS A 171 15.87 -13.23 3.55
C CYS A 171 15.31 -13.60 2.15
N LYS A 172 15.73 -14.75 1.60
CA LYS A 172 15.22 -15.24 0.32
C LYS A 172 13.74 -15.59 0.37
N ASP A 173 13.28 -16.19 1.47
CA ASP A 173 11.89 -16.59 1.64
C ASP A 173 10.97 -15.36 1.74
N ILE A 174 11.35 -14.33 2.50
CA ILE A 174 10.62 -13.06 2.59
C ILE A 174 10.58 -12.37 1.22
N ASN A 175 11.72 -12.26 0.52
CA ASN A 175 11.77 -11.65 -0.82
C ASN A 175 10.94 -12.44 -1.85
N ASN A 176 10.96 -13.76 -1.80
CA ASN A 176 10.12 -14.60 -2.67
C ASN A 176 8.63 -14.44 -2.34
N TRP A 177 8.29 -14.32 -1.06
CA TRP A 177 6.93 -14.12 -0.61
C TRP A 177 6.40 -12.78 -1.13
N ILE A 178 7.13 -11.67 -0.90
CA ILE A 178 6.69 -10.34 -1.32
C ILE A 178 6.57 -10.24 -2.84
N LYS A 179 7.55 -10.80 -3.58
CA LYS A 179 7.51 -10.83 -5.03
C LYS A 179 6.27 -11.56 -5.57
N ARG A 180 5.88 -12.66 -4.93
CA ARG A 180 4.69 -13.43 -5.31
C ARG A 180 3.42 -12.65 -5.00
N GLU A 181 3.29 -12.10 -3.79
CA GLU A 181 2.07 -11.40 -3.35
C GLU A 181 1.86 -10.07 -4.08
N THR A 182 2.94 -9.45 -4.59
CA THR A 182 2.87 -8.19 -5.35
C THR A 182 2.97 -8.39 -6.87
N ASP A 183 2.84 -9.63 -7.39
CA ASP A 183 3.01 -9.96 -8.81
C ASP A 183 4.31 -9.41 -9.41
N GLY A 184 5.37 -9.39 -8.61
CA GLY A 184 6.70 -8.92 -8.99
C GLY A 184 6.85 -7.40 -8.99
N MET A 185 5.85 -6.63 -8.57
CA MET A 185 5.96 -5.17 -8.42
C MET A 185 7.03 -4.78 -7.41
N ILE A 186 7.15 -5.53 -6.32
CA ILE A 186 8.22 -5.39 -5.34
C ILE A 186 9.10 -6.64 -5.41
N PRO A 187 10.25 -6.57 -6.09
CA PRO A 187 11.09 -7.75 -6.32
C PRO A 187 11.89 -8.18 -5.09
N THR A 188 12.25 -7.22 -4.23
CA THR A 188 13.03 -7.43 -3.00
C THR A 188 12.58 -6.46 -1.92
N MET A 189 12.65 -6.90 -0.65
CA MET A 189 12.31 -6.09 0.52
C MET A 189 13.48 -5.93 1.49
N LEU A 190 14.36 -6.94 1.58
CA LEU A 190 15.51 -6.87 2.47
C LEU A 190 16.69 -7.67 1.90
N ASP A 191 17.90 -7.24 2.27
CA ASP A 191 19.15 -7.86 1.84
C ASP A 191 19.73 -8.78 2.92
N GLU A 192 19.45 -8.49 4.19
CA GLU A 192 19.92 -9.29 5.31
C GLU A 192 18.91 -9.35 6.46
N VAL A 193 19.06 -10.36 7.30
CA VAL A 193 18.28 -10.56 8.52
C VAL A 193 19.26 -10.69 9.69
N PRO A 194 19.25 -9.77 10.69
CA PRO A 194 20.02 -9.92 11.92
C PRO A 194 19.67 -11.20 12.68
N ALA A 195 20.68 -11.87 13.20
CA ALA A 195 20.53 -13.16 13.88
C ALA A 195 19.81 -13.09 15.24
N ASP A 196 19.75 -11.89 15.83
CA ASP A 196 19.09 -11.59 17.10
C ASP A 196 17.62 -11.14 16.92
N ALA A 197 17.13 -11.11 15.70
CA ALA A 197 15.75 -10.78 15.41
C ALA A 197 14.80 -11.91 15.85
N VAL A 198 13.65 -11.55 16.41
CA VAL A 198 12.65 -12.49 16.95
C VAL A 198 11.37 -12.49 16.15
N MET A 199 10.91 -11.30 15.71
CA MET A 199 9.66 -11.15 14.96
C MET A 199 9.78 -10.03 13.95
N TYR A 200 9.44 -10.34 12.69
CA TYR A 200 9.32 -9.36 11.61
C TYR A 200 7.87 -9.26 11.16
N LEU A 201 7.39 -8.04 11.02
CA LEU A 201 6.18 -7.71 10.28
C LEU A 201 6.56 -7.29 8.88
N VAL A 202 6.01 -7.95 7.89
CA VAL A 202 6.27 -7.68 6.47
C VAL A 202 4.95 -7.36 5.82
N ASN A 203 4.81 -6.11 5.36
CA ASN A 203 3.59 -5.66 4.72
C ASN A 203 3.88 -5.01 3.36
N ALA A 204 3.00 -5.26 2.43
CA ALA A 204 3.02 -4.66 1.11
C ALA A 204 1.62 -4.49 0.58
N LEU A 205 1.44 -3.43 -0.17
CA LEU A 205 0.26 -3.23 -0.99
C LEU A 205 0.70 -2.94 -2.42
N ALA A 206 0.15 -3.70 -3.35
CA ALA A 206 0.34 -3.51 -4.77
C ALA A 206 -0.99 -3.08 -5.39
N PHE A 207 -0.96 -1.99 -6.14
CA PHE A 207 -2.12 -1.46 -6.84
C PHE A 207 -1.80 -1.24 -8.31
N GLU A 208 -2.68 -1.74 -9.16
CA GLU A 208 -2.64 -1.54 -10.59
C GLU A 208 -4.06 -1.21 -11.07
N ALA A 209 -4.22 -0.10 -11.78
CA ALA A 209 -5.52 0.29 -12.32
C ALA A 209 -5.37 1.16 -13.57
N GLU A 210 -6.26 0.94 -14.55
CA GLU A 210 -6.38 1.79 -15.72
C GLU A 210 -7.23 3.02 -15.38
N TRP A 211 -6.87 4.21 -15.91
CA TRP A 211 -7.74 5.38 -15.78
C TRP A 211 -9.11 5.13 -16.39
N MET A 212 -10.14 5.75 -15.86
CA MET A 212 -11.46 5.78 -16.50
C MET A 212 -11.37 6.45 -17.87
N GLU A 213 -10.61 7.55 -17.94
CA GLU A 213 -10.27 8.27 -19.16
C GLU A 213 -8.75 8.32 -19.29
N ILE A 214 -8.20 7.56 -20.25
CA ILE A 214 -6.76 7.51 -20.53
C ILE A 214 -6.30 8.78 -21.25
N TYR A 215 -5.03 9.13 -21.09
CA TYR A 215 -4.47 10.28 -21.81
C TYR A 215 -4.03 9.90 -23.22
N GLU A 216 -4.48 10.67 -24.20
CA GLU A 216 -4.09 10.56 -25.59
C GLU A 216 -2.72 11.23 -25.86
N LYS A 217 -2.06 10.87 -26.98
CA LYS A 217 -0.72 11.40 -27.31
C LYS A 217 -0.64 12.93 -27.36
N ASN A 218 -1.70 13.62 -27.80
CA ASN A 218 -1.77 15.06 -27.87
C ASN A 218 -1.88 15.74 -26.49
N GLN A 219 -2.25 14.98 -25.46
CA GLN A 219 -2.35 15.43 -24.07
C GLN A 219 -1.03 15.27 -23.31
N VAL A 220 -0.07 14.53 -23.86
CA VAL A 220 1.25 14.29 -23.26
C VAL A 220 2.23 15.35 -23.76
N LYS A 221 2.76 16.18 -22.85
CA LYS A 221 3.66 17.31 -23.20
C LYS A 221 4.88 17.31 -22.29
N LYS A 222 6.02 17.71 -22.86
CA LYS A 222 7.21 18.04 -22.08
C LYS A 222 7.03 19.39 -21.39
N GLY A 223 7.54 19.52 -20.18
CA GLY A 223 7.47 20.73 -19.38
C GLY A 223 8.53 20.74 -18.30
N THR A 224 8.38 21.62 -17.35
CA THR A 224 9.32 21.79 -16.23
C THR A 224 8.58 21.60 -14.92
N PHE A 225 9.10 20.73 -14.07
CA PHE A 225 8.72 20.60 -12.67
C PHE A 225 9.68 21.47 -11.83
N THR A 226 9.13 22.37 -11.01
CA THR A 226 9.93 23.26 -10.16
C THR A 226 9.91 22.71 -8.73
N LYS A 227 11.07 22.25 -8.25
CA LYS A 227 11.22 21.74 -6.89
C LYS A 227 11.06 22.85 -5.85
N GLU A 228 10.89 22.48 -4.59
CA GLU A 228 10.70 23.42 -3.49
C GLU A 228 11.90 24.37 -3.28
N ASP A 229 13.12 23.93 -3.60
CA ASP A 229 14.34 24.74 -3.58
C ASP A 229 14.49 25.67 -4.80
N GLY A 230 13.49 25.71 -5.70
CA GLY A 230 13.50 26.46 -6.94
C GLY A 230 14.26 25.78 -8.10
N THR A 231 14.88 24.62 -7.88
CA THR A 231 15.55 23.87 -8.95
C THR A 231 14.54 23.36 -9.97
N ARG A 232 14.83 23.52 -11.24
CA ARG A 232 13.98 23.12 -12.36
C ARG A 232 14.42 21.78 -12.92
N GLN A 233 13.44 20.88 -13.11
CA GLN A 233 13.63 19.55 -13.64
C GLN A 233 12.74 19.35 -14.87
N ASP A 234 13.29 18.76 -15.95
CA ASP A 234 12.48 18.37 -17.10
C ASP A 234 11.54 17.21 -16.70
N ALA A 235 10.28 17.35 -17.04
CA ALA A 235 9.26 16.35 -16.78
C ALA A 235 8.31 16.17 -17.98
N THR A 236 7.63 15.04 -18.00
CA THR A 236 6.56 14.79 -18.97
C THR A 236 5.22 14.88 -18.25
N PHE A 237 4.34 15.72 -18.76
CA PHE A 237 3.04 16.01 -18.15
C PHE A 237 1.89 15.44 -18.97
N LEU A 238 0.88 15.00 -18.25
CA LEU A 238 -0.41 14.53 -18.72
C LEU A 238 -1.42 15.66 -18.50
N ASN A 239 -1.94 16.24 -19.59
CA ASN A 239 -2.90 17.34 -19.52
C ASN A 239 -4.31 16.79 -19.73
N GLY A 240 -5.22 17.13 -18.84
CA GLY A 240 -6.57 16.60 -18.86
C GLY A 240 -7.61 17.55 -18.29
N THR A 241 -8.83 17.04 -18.23
CA THR A 241 -9.95 17.72 -17.60
C THR A 241 -10.64 16.73 -16.67
N GLU A 242 -10.79 17.12 -15.42
CA GLU A 242 -11.47 16.31 -14.41
C GLU A 242 -12.78 16.98 -13.98
N SER A 243 -13.62 16.26 -13.25
CA SER A 243 -14.94 16.74 -12.84
C SER A 243 -15.12 16.89 -11.33
N LEU A 244 -14.11 16.52 -10.56
CA LEU A 244 -14.13 16.53 -9.09
C LEU A 244 -12.99 17.39 -8.57
N TYR A 245 -13.35 18.54 -8.02
CA TYR A 245 -12.43 19.52 -7.44
C TYR A 245 -12.42 19.40 -5.93
N LEU A 246 -11.25 19.57 -5.35
CA LEU A 246 -11.02 19.60 -3.91
C LEU A 246 -10.39 20.93 -3.53
N GLU A 247 -10.79 21.48 -2.39
CA GLU A 247 -10.19 22.68 -1.85
C GLU A 247 -10.33 22.72 -0.32
N ASP A 248 -9.26 23.15 0.34
CA ASP A 248 -9.27 23.60 1.73
C ASP A 248 -8.64 25.01 1.83
N GLU A 249 -8.36 25.48 3.04
CA GLU A 249 -7.75 26.77 3.28
C GLU A 249 -6.35 26.88 2.68
N GLN A 250 -5.60 25.77 2.59
CA GLN A 250 -4.18 25.71 2.27
C GLN A 250 -3.84 25.05 0.93
N ALA A 251 -4.74 24.28 0.34
CA ALA A 251 -4.50 23.56 -0.89
C ALA A 251 -5.70 23.57 -1.84
N THR A 252 -5.41 23.32 -3.12
CA THR A 252 -6.39 22.98 -4.14
C THR A 252 -6.06 21.62 -4.73
N GLY A 253 -7.06 20.91 -5.27
CA GLY A 253 -6.82 19.56 -5.76
C GLY A 253 -7.89 19.05 -6.70
N PHE A 254 -7.70 17.81 -7.14
CA PHE A 254 -8.67 17.10 -7.97
C PHE A 254 -8.65 15.60 -7.68
N MET A 255 -9.72 14.93 -8.09
CA MET A 255 -9.80 13.48 -8.14
C MET A 255 -9.89 13.01 -9.59
N LYS A 256 -9.01 12.08 -9.98
CA LYS A 256 -9.06 11.35 -11.25
C LYS A 256 -9.45 9.91 -11.01
N LYS A 257 -10.62 9.51 -11.52
CA LYS A 257 -11.15 8.16 -11.32
C LYS A 257 -10.41 7.11 -12.14
N TYR A 258 -10.22 5.95 -11.53
CA TYR A 258 -9.84 4.73 -12.24
C TYR A 258 -11.08 4.04 -12.85
N ASN A 259 -10.81 3.16 -13.81
CA ASN A 259 -11.86 2.35 -14.46
C ASN A 259 -12.66 1.58 -13.40
N GLY A 260 -13.99 1.55 -13.59
CA GLY A 260 -14.91 0.98 -12.60
C GLY A 260 -15.42 1.99 -11.55
N GLY A 261 -14.72 3.12 -11.34
CA GLY A 261 -15.18 4.22 -10.49
C GLY A 261 -15.08 3.96 -8.97
N GLN A 262 -14.48 2.83 -8.54
CA GLN A 262 -14.32 2.50 -7.12
C GLN A 262 -13.11 3.18 -6.50
N TYR A 263 -12.10 3.49 -7.30
CA TYR A 263 -10.86 4.11 -6.85
C TYR A 263 -10.59 5.41 -7.59
N ALA A 264 -9.85 6.30 -6.94
CA ALA A 264 -9.35 7.52 -7.56
C ALA A 264 -7.91 7.82 -7.15
N PHE A 265 -7.17 8.43 -8.07
CA PHE A 265 -5.99 9.21 -7.75
C PHE A 265 -6.45 10.61 -7.31
N VAL A 266 -5.97 11.05 -6.18
CA VAL A 266 -6.23 12.38 -5.62
C VAL A 266 -4.91 13.13 -5.56
N ALA A 267 -4.91 14.40 -5.97
CA ALA A 267 -3.78 15.30 -5.79
C ALA A 267 -4.23 16.54 -5.04
N LEU A 268 -3.41 17.00 -4.10
CA LEU A 268 -3.59 18.23 -3.33
C LEU A 268 -2.34 19.08 -3.49
N LEU A 269 -2.48 20.23 -4.15
CA LEU A 269 -1.42 21.18 -4.43
C LEU A 269 -1.49 22.31 -3.40
N PRO A 270 -0.52 22.45 -2.50
CA PRO A 270 -0.48 23.57 -1.55
C PRO A 270 -0.52 24.91 -2.29
N LYS A 271 -1.23 25.89 -1.74
CA LYS A 271 -1.29 27.25 -2.28
C LYS A 271 0.07 27.93 -2.23
N ASP A 272 0.28 28.95 -3.04
CA ASP A 272 1.54 29.67 -3.11
C ASP A 272 1.98 30.19 -1.73
N GLY A 273 3.24 29.95 -1.39
CA GLY A 273 3.84 30.31 -0.11
C GLY A 273 3.67 29.27 1.01
N ILE A 274 3.01 28.15 0.75
CA ILE A 274 2.88 27.02 1.69
C ILE A 274 3.73 25.87 1.14
N SER A 275 4.68 25.39 1.92
CA SER A 275 5.46 24.19 1.58
C SER A 275 4.64 22.92 1.72
N VAL A 276 5.08 21.84 1.06
CA VAL A 276 4.41 20.52 1.22
C VAL A 276 4.50 20.04 2.66
N SER A 277 5.65 20.22 3.33
CA SER A 277 5.82 19.82 4.73
C SER A 277 4.92 20.59 5.68
N GLU A 278 4.73 21.90 5.48
CA GLU A 278 3.77 22.71 6.26
C GLU A 278 2.34 22.23 6.06
N TYR A 279 1.96 21.95 4.81
CA TYR A 279 0.64 21.41 4.49
C TYR A 279 0.40 20.04 5.13
N VAL A 280 1.38 19.12 5.01
CA VAL A 280 1.29 17.78 5.62
C VAL A 280 1.17 17.88 7.13
N ALA A 281 1.94 18.76 7.79
CA ALA A 281 1.88 18.96 9.24
C ALA A 281 0.53 19.53 9.72
N ALA A 282 -0.19 20.26 8.86
CA ALA A 282 -1.50 20.84 9.15
C ALA A 282 -2.68 19.93 8.82
N LEU A 283 -2.46 18.81 8.12
CA LEU A 283 -3.55 17.89 7.77
C LEU A 283 -4.21 17.32 9.02
N ASP A 284 -5.55 17.30 9.01
CA ASP A 284 -6.37 16.60 9.99
C ASP A 284 -7.12 15.43 9.33
N GLY A 285 -7.21 14.30 10.02
CA GLY A 285 -7.80 13.10 9.45
C GLY A 285 -9.30 13.20 9.19
N ALA A 286 -10.04 13.87 10.09
CA ALA A 286 -11.47 14.08 9.92
C ALA A 286 -11.79 15.09 8.81
N ASP A 287 -11.01 16.16 8.72
CA ASP A 287 -11.15 17.18 7.67
C ASP A 287 -10.80 16.58 6.31
N LEU A 288 -9.72 15.80 6.21
CA LEU A 288 -9.37 15.08 4.98
C LEU A 288 -10.49 14.11 4.57
N HIS A 289 -11.02 13.32 5.51
CA HIS A 289 -12.13 12.40 5.21
C HIS A 289 -13.38 13.16 4.72
N ALA A 290 -13.72 14.28 5.35
CA ALA A 290 -14.83 15.13 4.96
C ALA A 290 -14.62 15.73 3.55
N MET A 291 -13.42 16.21 3.23
CA MET A 291 -13.05 16.73 1.92
C MET A 291 -13.16 15.65 0.83
N LEU A 292 -12.64 14.44 1.09
CA LEU A 292 -12.73 13.31 0.16
C LEU A 292 -14.17 12.85 -0.08
N SER A 293 -15.02 12.96 0.93
CA SER A 293 -16.44 12.59 0.86
C SER A 293 -17.32 13.60 0.12
N ASN A 294 -16.87 14.86 0.01
CA ASN A 294 -17.67 15.96 -0.53
C ASN A 294 -16.92 16.77 -1.59
N PRO A 295 -16.42 16.16 -2.69
CA PRO A 295 -15.77 16.89 -3.75
C PRO A 295 -16.74 17.84 -4.46
N GLN A 296 -16.26 19.01 -4.87
CA GLN A 296 -17.04 19.94 -5.67
C GLN A 296 -17.14 19.45 -7.11
N HIS A 297 -18.35 19.30 -7.64
CA HIS A 297 -18.58 18.94 -9.04
C HIS A 297 -18.43 20.16 -9.94
N THR A 298 -17.29 20.29 -10.60
CA THR A 298 -17.00 21.38 -11.56
C THR A 298 -15.95 20.92 -12.55
N THR A 299 -15.77 21.67 -13.65
CA THR A 299 -14.69 21.42 -14.60
C THR A 299 -13.35 21.86 -14.01
N VAL A 300 -12.38 20.94 -13.99
CA VAL A 300 -11.01 21.20 -13.52
C VAL A 300 -10.02 20.93 -14.64
N TYR A 301 -9.33 21.95 -15.12
CA TYR A 301 -8.19 21.74 -16.03
C TYR A 301 -6.98 21.29 -15.23
N THR A 302 -6.39 20.18 -15.61
CA THR A 302 -5.34 19.53 -14.82
C THR A 302 -4.07 19.30 -15.63
N THR A 303 -2.95 19.36 -14.94
CA THR A 303 -1.65 18.89 -15.42
C THR A 303 -1.06 17.97 -14.37
N LEU A 304 -0.75 16.72 -14.73
CA LEU A 304 -0.22 15.68 -13.84
C LEU A 304 1.13 15.21 -14.39
N PRO A 305 2.24 15.27 -13.65
CA PRO A 305 3.50 14.73 -14.11
C PRO A 305 3.43 13.20 -14.19
N LYS A 306 4.11 12.61 -15.17
CA LYS A 306 4.44 11.19 -15.16
C LYS A 306 5.57 10.97 -14.16
N PHE A 307 5.40 10.01 -13.27
CA PHE A 307 6.42 9.72 -12.26
C PHE A 307 6.38 8.26 -11.81
N GLU A 308 7.48 7.84 -11.23
CA GLU A 308 7.61 6.58 -10.50
C GLU A 308 8.22 6.87 -9.15
N THR A 309 7.68 6.27 -8.10
CA THR A 309 8.22 6.38 -6.75
C THR A 309 8.29 4.98 -6.14
N GLU A 310 9.47 4.60 -5.71
CA GLU A 310 9.71 3.47 -4.82
C GLU A 310 10.08 4.04 -3.45
N TYR A 311 9.46 3.53 -2.39
CA TYR A 311 9.72 3.97 -1.03
C TYR A 311 9.92 2.75 -0.14
N ASP A 312 11.04 2.73 0.57
CA ASP A 312 11.46 1.64 1.45
C ASP A 312 11.79 2.23 2.82
N VAL A 313 11.07 1.79 3.85
CA VAL A 313 11.23 2.32 5.19
C VAL A 313 11.05 1.24 6.27
N GLU A 314 11.93 1.28 7.26
CA GLU A 314 11.78 0.55 8.51
C GLU A 314 10.98 1.40 9.49
N MET A 315 9.75 0.97 9.81
CA MET A 315 8.76 1.78 10.51
C MET A 315 8.83 1.73 12.04
N SER A 316 9.67 0.88 12.64
CA SER A 316 9.70 0.73 14.11
C SER A 316 10.00 2.04 14.83
N GLY A 317 10.90 2.86 14.29
CA GLY A 317 11.22 4.20 14.84
C GLY A 317 10.02 5.14 14.79
N ILE A 318 9.33 5.18 13.66
CA ILE A 318 8.13 5.98 13.42
C ILE A 318 7.01 5.58 14.39
N LEU A 319 6.70 4.29 14.49
CA LEU A 319 5.64 3.76 15.33
C LEU A 319 5.92 3.95 16.84
N LYS A 320 7.19 3.84 17.26
CA LYS A 320 7.61 4.23 18.62
C LYS A 320 7.31 5.70 18.90
N GLY A 321 7.65 6.58 17.95
CA GLY A 321 7.39 8.01 18.04
C GLY A 321 5.89 8.35 18.08
N MET A 322 5.05 7.59 17.39
CA MET A 322 3.60 7.72 17.41
C MET A 322 2.97 7.31 18.75
N GLY A 323 3.67 6.59 19.64
CA GLY A 323 3.23 6.30 21.00
C GLY A 323 3.07 4.81 21.36
N MET A 324 3.70 3.88 20.63
CA MET A 324 3.67 2.47 20.97
C MET A 324 5.08 1.84 21.21
N PRO A 325 5.93 2.48 22.06
CA PRO A 325 7.31 2.02 22.24
C PRO A 325 7.42 0.63 22.88
N ASN A 326 6.47 0.20 23.72
CA ASN A 326 6.54 -1.09 24.39
C ASN A 326 6.58 -2.25 23.41
N ALA A 327 5.84 -2.18 22.32
CA ALA A 327 5.79 -3.24 21.30
C ALA A 327 7.18 -3.60 20.71
N PHE A 328 8.19 -2.72 20.86
CA PHE A 328 9.50 -2.82 20.21
C PHE A 328 10.68 -2.99 21.18
N ASN A 329 10.44 -3.37 22.41
CA ASN A 329 11.48 -3.53 23.41
C ASN A 329 11.12 -4.62 24.42
N SER A 330 11.98 -4.86 25.42
CA SER A 330 11.80 -5.89 26.44
C SER A 330 10.59 -5.71 27.37
N ASN A 331 9.91 -4.56 27.32
CA ASN A 331 8.65 -4.33 28.06
C ASN A 331 7.41 -4.81 27.27
N ALA A 332 7.61 -5.37 26.07
CA ALA A 332 6.53 -5.89 25.26
C ALA A 332 5.83 -7.04 26.00
N ASP A 333 4.52 -6.98 26.04
CA ASP A 333 3.67 -8.08 26.45
C ASP A 333 2.91 -8.63 25.25
N PHE A 334 3.52 -9.63 24.62
CA PHE A 334 2.92 -10.44 23.56
C PHE A 334 2.64 -11.87 24.03
N SER A 335 2.29 -12.02 25.30
CA SER A 335 1.96 -13.33 25.87
C SER A 335 0.78 -14.03 25.20
N GLY A 336 -0.07 -13.29 24.50
CA GLY A 336 -1.09 -13.83 23.62
C GLY A 336 -0.55 -14.46 22.34
N ILE A 337 0.67 -14.09 21.88
CA ILE A 337 1.37 -14.76 20.76
C ILE A 337 2.14 -15.99 21.29
N SER A 338 2.97 -15.77 22.31
CA SER A 338 3.86 -16.81 22.87
C SER A 338 4.09 -16.56 24.36
N PRO A 339 4.25 -17.64 25.18
CA PRO A 339 4.69 -17.48 26.56
C PRO A 339 6.14 -16.98 26.68
N SER A 340 6.94 -17.10 25.62
CA SER A 340 8.28 -16.55 25.55
C SER A 340 8.22 -15.03 25.37
N GLY A 341 9.03 -14.27 26.11
CA GLY A 341 9.08 -12.82 25.97
C GLY A 341 9.60 -12.42 24.59
N ILE A 342 8.71 -11.90 23.75
CA ILE A 342 9.02 -11.45 22.39
C ILE A 342 8.63 -9.99 22.17
N TYR A 343 9.25 -9.36 21.20
CA TYR A 343 8.94 -8.00 20.75
C TYR A 343 9.06 -7.90 19.24
N ILE A 344 8.46 -6.86 18.64
CA ILE A 344 8.61 -6.59 17.21
C ILE A 344 10.03 -6.10 16.95
N SER A 345 10.83 -6.88 16.26
CA SER A 345 12.20 -6.52 15.92
C SER A 345 12.23 -5.49 14.78
N ARG A 346 11.40 -5.68 13.74
CA ARG A 346 11.29 -4.75 12.60
C ARG A 346 9.89 -4.76 11.99
N VAL A 347 9.48 -3.60 11.49
CA VAL A 347 8.31 -3.43 10.62
C VAL A 347 8.80 -2.96 9.26
N LEU A 348 8.83 -3.88 8.31
CA LEU A 348 9.30 -3.62 6.95
C LEU A 348 8.14 -3.15 6.09
N HIS A 349 8.28 -1.97 5.52
CA HIS A 349 7.28 -1.38 4.63
C HIS A 349 7.93 -0.91 3.34
N LYS A 350 7.45 -1.45 2.23
CA LYS A 350 7.91 -1.08 0.91
C LYS A 350 6.74 -0.88 -0.03
N THR A 351 6.76 0.22 -0.76
CA THR A 351 5.72 0.62 -1.70
C THR A 351 6.31 1.01 -3.04
N PHE A 352 5.51 0.87 -4.07
CA PHE A 352 5.85 1.30 -5.42
C PHE A 352 4.59 1.87 -6.09
N ILE A 353 4.75 2.97 -6.80
CA ILE A 353 3.74 3.56 -7.68
C ILE A 353 4.38 4.00 -8.99
N SER A 354 3.69 3.80 -10.10
CA SER A 354 4.05 4.35 -11.42
C SER A 354 2.80 4.98 -12.03
N VAL A 355 2.84 6.29 -12.26
CA VAL A 355 1.75 7.09 -12.83
C VAL A 355 2.08 7.43 -14.27
N ALA A 356 1.24 6.96 -15.19
CA ALA A 356 1.46 7.08 -16.63
C ALA A 356 0.15 7.34 -17.40
N GLU A 357 0.23 7.42 -18.73
CA GLU A 357 -0.89 7.77 -19.61
C GLU A 357 -2.14 6.90 -19.43
N ARG A 358 -1.93 5.63 -19.11
CA ARG A 358 -3.02 4.64 -19.05
C ARG A 358 -3.55 4.38 -17.66
N GLY A 359 -2.83 4.82 -16.63
CA GLY A 359 -3.18 4.53 -15.25
C GLY A 359 -1.98 4.45 -14.32
N THR A 360 -2.20 3.80 -13.20
CA THR A 360 -1.15 3.39 -12.27
C THR A 360 -0.75 1.96 -12.65
N LYS A 361 0.48 1.78 -13.14
CA LYS A 361 1.07 0.54 -13.68
C LYS A 361 0.13 -0.25 -14.64
N ALA A 362 -0.39 0.39 -15.69
CA ALA A 362 -1.34 -0.23 -16.63
C ALA A 362 -0.70 -0.80 -17.92
N GLY A 363 -1.07 -2.03 -18.27
CA GLY A 363 -0.78 -2.68 -19.56
C GLY A 363 -1.78 -2.30 -20.68
N ALA A 364 -1.54 -2.77 -21.92
CA ALA A 364 -2.26 -2.31 -23.11
C ALA A 364 -3.75 -2.70 -23.19
N ALA A 365 -4.66 -1.73 -23.42
CA ALA A 365 -6.05 -1.93 -23.84
C ALA A 365 -6.62 -0.69 -24.58
N THR A 366 -7.80 -0.82 -25.15
CA THR A 366 -8.42 0.06 -26.16
C THR A 366 -9.22 1.20 -25.54
N ALA A 367 -9.14 2.42 -26.12
CA ALA A 367 -9.84 3.62 -25.67
C ALA A 367 -11.31 3.66 -26.05
N VAL A 368 -12.13 4.32 -25.22
CA VAL A 368 -13.51 4.75 -25.53
C VAL A 368 -13.55 6.26 -25.33
N GLU A 369 -13.99 6.97 -26.36
CA GLU A 369 -14.10 8.44 -26.38
C GLU A 369 -15.49 8.86 -25.88
N MET A 370 -15.55 9.78 -24.91
CA MET A 370 -16.77 10.47 -24.53
C MET A 370 -16.55 12.00 -24.60
N ASN A 371 -17.37 12.68 -25.38
CA ASN A 371 -17.34 14.13 -25.53
C ASN A 371 -18.45 14.79 -24.71
N CYS A 372 -18.09 15.75 -23.85
CA CYS A 372 -19.02 16.64 -23.17
C CYS A 372 -19.24 17.92 -23.99
N THR A 373 -20.49 18.28 -24.27
CA THR A 373 -20.86 19.52 -24.92
C THR A 373 -21.47 20.49 -23.90
N GLY A 374 -20.67 21.45 -23.46
CA GLY A 374 -21.10 22.58 -22.62
C GLY A 374 -19.89 23.43 -22.22
N TYR A 375 -20.01 24.75 -22.33
CA TYR A 375 -18.99 25.63 -21.76
C TYR A 375 -19.14 25.63 -20.23
N PRO A 376 -18.09 25.27 -19.48
CA PRO A 376 -18.14 25.28 -18.01
C PRO A 376 -18.32 26.70 -17.50
N GLN A 377 -19.22 26.90 -16.54
CA GLN A 377 -19.25 28.13 -15.75
C GLN A 377 -18.15 28.04 -14.70
N ASP A 378 -17.20 28.96 -14.75
CA ASP A 378 -16.13 29.14 -13.76
C ASP A 378 -15.24 27.89 -13.55
N PRO A 379 -14.48 27.44 -14.57
CA PRO A 379 -13.62 26.27 -14.47
C PRO A 379 -12.48 26.53 -13.48
N LYS A 380 -12.07 25.48 -12.77
CA LYS A 380 -10.91 25.48 -11.87
C LYS A 380 -9.65 25.01 -12.61
N GLU A 381 -8.49 25.37 -12.09
CA GLU A 381 -7.18 24.96 -12.63
C GLU A 381 -6.31 24.39 -11.52
N VAL A 382 -5.75 23.19 -11.74
CA VAL A 382 -4.80 22.56 -10.82
C VAL A 382 -3.65 21.98 -11.64
N TYR A 383 -2.53 22.69 -11.67
CA TYR A 383 -1.35 22.32 -12.45
C TYR A 383 -0.24 21.83 -11.52
N LEU A 384 0.01 20.51 -11.52
CA LEU A 384 0.98 19.85 -10.65
C LEU A 384 2.41 19.96 -11.21
N ASP A 385 2.88 21.19 -11.38
CA ASP A 385 4.22 21.52 -11.89
C ASP A 385 5.24 21.85 -10.79
N ARG A 386 4.85 21.66 -9.54
CA ARG A 386 5.64 21.83 -8.32
C ARG A 386 5.21 20.80 -7.28
N PRO A 387 5.91 20.67 -6.13
CA PRO A 387 5.63 19.65 -5.10
C PRO A 387 4.17 19.62 -4.64
N PHE A 388 3.63 18.40 -4.46
CA PHE A 388 2.25 18.18 -4.06
C PHE A 388 2.10 16.88 -3.25
N VAL A 389 0.99 16.78 -2.54
CA VAL A 389 0.54 15.54 -1.88
C VAL A 389 -0.34 14.75 -2.86
N TYR A 390 -0.18 13.43 -2.89
CA TYR A 390 -1.07 12.57 -3.67
C TYR A 390 -1.54 11.35 -2.87
N MET A 391 -2.68 10.81 -3.26
CA MET A 391 -3.27 9.66 -2.61
C MET A 391 -3.91 8.73 -3.64
N LEU A 392 -4.00 7.45 -3.31
CA LEU A 392 -4.94 6.53 -3.93
C LEU A 392 -6.06 6.27 -2.92
N VAL A 393 -7.29 6.53 -3.33
CA VAL A 393 -8.45 6.57 -2.44
C VAL A 393 -9.48 5.55 -2.88
N ASP A 394 -10.01 4.79 -1.93
CA ASP A 394 -11.24 4.03 -2.06
C ASP A 394 -12.43 4.98 -1.93
N LEU A 395 -13.19 5.16 -3.00
CA LEU A 395 -14.30 6.12 -3.07
C LEU A 395 -15.59 5.62 -2.38
N GLU A 396 -15.71 4.34 -2.09
CA GLU A 396 -16.84 3.81 -1.32
C GLU A 396 -16.72 4.20 0.16
N ASN A 397 -15.49 4.12 0.68
CA ASN A 397 -15.19 4.37 2.09
C ASN A 397 -14.52 5.74 2.32
N ASN A 398 -14.10 6.43 1.27
CA ASN A 398 -13.35 7.69 1.29
C ASN A 398 -12.07 7.63 2.14
N ILE A 399 -11.35 6.51 2.05
CA ILE A 399 -10.10 6.29 2.78
C ILE A 399 -8.90 6.23 1.85
N PRO A 400 -7.78 6.89 2.20
CA PRO A 400 -6.54 6.75 1.45
C PRO A 400 -5.84 5.43 1.80
N PHE A 401 -5.67 4.55 0.82
CA PHE A 401 -4.88 3.32 0.98
C PHE A 401 -3.41 3.48 0.54
N PHE A 402 -3.10 4.53 -0.24
CA PHE A 402 -1.77 5.11 -0.42
C PHE A 402 -1.82 6.60 -0.17
N ILE A 403 -0.77 7.14 0.41
CA ILE A 403 -0.55 8.58 0.56
C ILE A 403 0.95 8.88 0.45
N GLY A 404 1.29 9.98 -0.23
CA GLY A 404 2.68 10.37 -0.42
C GLY A 404 2.85 11.79 -0.90
N THR A 405 4.11 12.19 -1.02
CA THR A 405 4.55 13.47 -1.58
C THR A 405 5.35 13.24 -2.84
N LEU A 406 5.15 14.07 -3.86
CA LEU A 406 6.05 14.18 -4.99
C LEU A 406 6.82 15.50 -4.88
N MET A 407 8.10 15.41 -4.46
CA MET A 407 9.01 16.55 -4.30
C MET A 407 9.91 16.72 -5.53
N ALA A 408 10.10 15.63 -6.31
CA ALA A 408 10.83 15.58 -7.57
C ALA A 408 10.29 14.43 -8.45
N CYS A 409 10.31 14.63 -9.78
CA CYS A 409 9.92 13.62 -10.78
C CYS A 409 11.05 12.65 -11.11
#